data_a8e0b7b39eb6b3f676aaed88a53155ee
#
_entry.id   a8e0b7b39eb6b3f676aaed88a53155ee
#
_cell.length_a   1.000
_cell.length_b   1.000
_cell.length_c   1.000
_cell.angle_alpha   90.00
_cell.angle_beta   90.00
_cell.angle_gamma   90.00
#
_symmetry.space_group_name_H-M   'P 1'
#
loop_
_entity.id
_entity.type
_entity.pdbx_description
1 polymer ?
#
loop_
_entity_poly.entity_id
_entity_poly.type
_entity_poly.pdbx_seq_one_letter_code
_entity_poly.pdbx_strand_id
1 'polypeptide(L)'
;MAGTGHTPEEALALLKRGAEEIVPEEELLAKLKEGRPLTVKLGADPTRPDLHLGHAVVLRKMRQFQELGHKVVLIIGDFTGMIGDPSGRSKTRPPLTLEETRENAKTYVAQAGKILRQEPHLFELRYNSEWLEGLTFKEVVRLTSLMTVAQMLEREDFKKRYEAGIPISLHELLYPFAQAYDS
;
A
#
# COMPACT_ATOMS: atom_id res chain seq x y z
N MET A 1 23.72 14.56 -4.57
CA MET A 1 22.57 15.25 -3.94
C MET A 1 21.85 16.03 -5.03
N ALA A 2 20.73 15.53 -5.52
CA ALA A 2 19.84 16.31 -6.39
C ALA A 2 19.01 17.18 -5.44
N GLY A 3 19.49 18.39 -5.17
CA GLY A 3 18.76 19.34 -4.34
C GLY A 3 17.54 19.84 -5.12
N THR A 4 16.36 19.49 -4.64
CA THR A 4 15.08 19.99 -5.20
C THR A 4 14.87 21.49 -4.91
N GLY A 5 15.83 22.16 -4.31
CA GLY A 5 15.75 23.59 -3.96
C GLY A 5 14.82 23.92 -2.81
N HIS A 6 14.17 22.92 -2.20
CA HIS A 6 13.25 23.10 -1.06
C HIS A 6 13.95 22.78 0.27
N THR A 7 13.64 23.56 1.30
CA THR A 7 13.95 23.21 2.69
C THR A 7 13.07 22.03 3.14
N PRO A 8 13.46 21.28 4.18
CA PRO A 8 12.62 20.21 4.74
C PRO A 8 11.22 20.69 5.14
N GLU A 9 11.10 21.89 5.67
CA GLU A 9 9.85 22.53 6.06
C GLU A 9 8.97 22.89 4.85
N GLU A 10 9.56 23.39 3.78
CA GLU A 10 8.87 23.65 2.50
C GLU A 10 8.41 22.33 1.86
N ALA A 11 9.26 21.31 1.87
CA ALA A 11 8.91 19.98 1.35
C ALA A 11 7.73 19.38 2.16
N LEU A 12 7.77 19.46 3.48
CA LEU A 12 6.65 19.03 4.32
C LEU A 12 5.37 19.80 4.00
N ALA A 13 5.44 21.12 3.84
CA ALA A 13 4.29 21.97 3.51
C ALA A 13 3.67 21.57 2.16
N LEU A 14 4.50 21.22 1.14
CA LEU A 14 4.02 20.70 -0.14
C LEU A 14 3.33 19.34 0.03
N LEU A 15 3.90 18.43 0.83
CA LEU A 15 3.34 17.11 1.08
C LEU A 15 2.04 17.15 1.89
N LYS A 16 1.85 18.15 2.75
CA LYS A 16 0.59 18.37 3.47
C LYS A 16 -0.57 18.77 2.56
N ARG A 17 -0.29 19.41 1.44
CA ARG A 17 -1.34 19.86 0.53
C ARG A 17 -2.13 18.70 -0.05
N GLY A 18 -3.43 18.64 0.26
CA GLY A 18 -4.34 17.57 -0.17
C GLY A 18 -4.19 16.26 0.60
N ALA A 19 -3.49 16.27 1.74
CA ALA A 19 -3.58 15.23 2.75
C ALA A 19 -4.53 15.69 3.87
N GLU A 20 -5.34 14.80 4.37
CA GLU A 20 -6.17 15.05 5.55
C GLU A 20 -5.30 15.05 6.81
N GLU A 21 -4.40 14.07 6.90
CA GLU A 21 -3.50 13.89 8.02
C GLU A 21 -2.16 13.27 7.56
N ILE A 22 -1.09 13.55 8.30
CA ILE A 22 0.22 12.86 8.21
C ILE A 22 0.55 12.31 9.59
N VAL A 23 0.75 11.00 9.71
CA VAL A 23 0.94 10.32 11.00
C VAL A 23 2.23 9.50 11.00
N PRO A 24 3.17 9.80 11.88
CA PRO A 24 3.32 11.05 12.60
C PRO A 24 4.07 12.11 11.74
N GLU A 25 3.61 13.35 11.81
CA GLU A 25 4.18 14.45 11.00
C GLU A 25 5.64 14.74 11.37
N GLU A 26 5.96 14.68 12.68
CA GLU A 26 7.30 14.94 13.17
C GLU A 26 8.32 13.94 12.64
N GLU A 27 7.94 12.66 12.48
CA GLU A 27 8.84 11.65 11.90
C GLU A 27 9.11 11.92 10.42
N LEU A 28 8.09 12.34 9.67
CA LEU A 28 8.29 12.69 8.27
C LEU A 28 9.24 13.88 8.15
N LEU A 29 9.06 14.92 8.98
CA LEU A 29 9.96 16.08 9.01
C LEU A 29 11.39 15.66 9.37
N ALA A 30 11.55 14.80 10.37
CA ALA A 30 12.87 14.28 10.77
C ALA A 30 13.55 13.54 9.60
N LYS A 31 12.83 12.67 8.89
CA LYS A 31 13.33 11.95 7.70
C LYS A 31 13.70 12.91 6.55
N LEU A 32 12.93 13.98 6.33
CA LEU A 32 13.25 14.99 5.33
C LEU A 32 14.53 15.76 5.68
N LYS A 33 14.77 16.03 6.98
CA LYS A 33 15.99 16.70 7.49
C LYS A 33 17.26 15.86 7.31
N GLU A 34 17.16 14.54 7.16
CA GLU A 34 18.29 13.68 6.83
C GLU A 34 18.90 13.99 5.45
N GLY A 35 18.18 14.68 4.56
CA GLY A 35 18.66 15.09 3.23
C GLY A 35 18.90 13.94 2.25
N ARG A 36 18.48 12.72 2.57
CA ARG A 36 18.53 11.56 1.67
C ARG A 36 17.19 11.33 0.97
N PRO A 37 17.18 10.73 -0.23
CA PRO A 37 15.94 10.28 -0.84
C PRO A 37 15.23 9.27 0.05
N LEU A 38 13.93 9.47 0.27
CA LEU A 38 13.07 8.51 0.94
C LEU A 38 12.53 7.50 -0.07
N THR A 39 12.21 6.31 0.42
CA THR A 39 11.41 5.33 -0.32
C THR A 39 9.99 5.39 0.18
N VAL A 40 9.06 5.67 -0.72
CA VAL A 40 7.63 5.80 -0.41
C VAL A 40 6.88 4.71 -1.16
N LYS A 41 6.15 3.88 -0.44
CA LYS A 41 5.41 2.76 -1.04
C LYS A 41 3.92 3.03 -1.15
N LEU A 42 3.31 2.44 -2.17
CA LEU A 42 1.87 2.30 -2.33
C LEU A 42 1.57 0.87 -2.77
N GLY A 43 0.78 0.15 -1.98
CA GLY A 43 0.21 -1.15 -2.37
C GLY A 43 -1.14 -0.97 -3.04
N ALA A 44 -1.38 -1.71 -4.12
CA ALA A 44 -2.66 -1.73 -4.81
C ALA A 44 -2.99 -3.15 -5.32
N ASP A 45 -4.13 -3.68 -4.88
CA ASP A 45 -4.65 -4.96 -5.37
C ASP A 45 -5.38 -4.73 -6.71
N PRO A 46 -4.96 -5.37 -7.80
CA PRO A 46 -5.55 -5.18 -9.12
C PRO A 46 -6.86 -5.99 -9.26
N THR A 47 -7.84 -5.64 -8.43
CA THR A 47 -9.14 -6.31 -8.37
C THR A 47 -10.06 -6.02 -9.55
N ARG A 48 -9.72 -5.05 -10.40
CA ARG A 48 -10.39 -4.65 -11.63
C ARG A 48 -9.35 -4.10 -12.60
N PRO A 49 -9.58 -4.16 -13.93
CA PRO A 49 -8.58 -3.69 -14.89
C PRO A 49 -8.38 -2.16 -14.91
N ASP A 50 -9.34 -1.38 -14.39
CA ASP A 50 -9.32 0.07 -14.52
C ASP A 50 -9.09 0.79 -13.20
N LEU A 51 -8.23 1.82 -13.24
CA LEU A 51 -8.09 2.83 -12.21
C LEU A 51 -9.20 3.88 -12.36
N HIS A 52 -9.66 4.40 -11.25
CA HIS A 52 -10.62 5.52 -11.21
C HIS A 52 -10.01 6.75 -10.52
N LEU A 53 -10.73 7.87 -10.50
CA LEU A 53 -10.24 9.14 -9.94
C LEU A 53 -9.75 9.03 -8.49
N GLY A 54 -10.35 8.14 -7.67
CA GLY A 54 -9.86 7.89 -6.31
C GLY A 54 -8.42 7.38 -6.27
N HIS A 55 -8.04 6.49 -7.18
CA HIS A 55 -6.65 6.06 -7.32
C HIS A 55 -5.73 7.20 -7.79
N ALA A 56 -6.23 8.04 -8.69
CA ALA A 56 -5.46 9.18 -9.20
C ALA A 56 -5.08 10.16 -8.09
N VAL A 57 -5.91 10.35 -7.06
CA VAL A 57 -5.59 11.19 -5.88
C VAL A 57 -4.34 10.69 -5.18
N VAL A 58 -4.28 9.38 -4.88
CA VAL A 58 -3.14 8.76 -4.20
C VAL A 58 -1.90 8.77 -5.11
N LEU A 59 -2.04 8.42 -6.39
CA LEU A 59 -0.92 8.48 -7.36
C LEU A 59 -0.37 9.90 -7.51
N ARG A 60 -1.21 10.93 -7.48
CA ARG A 60 -0.76 12.34 -7.46
C ARG A 60 0.04 12.66 -6.20
N LYS A 61 -0.33 12.12 -5.05
CA LYS A 61 0.46 12.24 -3.81
C LYS A 61 1.82 11.59 -3.97
N MET A 62 1.89 10.38 -4.51
CA MET A 62 3.15 9.69 -4.81
C MET A 62 4.02 10.51 -5.79
N ARG A 63 3.39 11.12 -6.81
CA ARG A 63 4.08 12.03 -7.74
C ARG A 63 4.71 13.24 -7.04
N GLN A 64 4.06 13.83 -6.03
CA GLN A 64 4.65 14.92 -5.25
C GLN A 64 5.94 14.49 -4.54
N PHE A 65 6.00 13.28 -4.01
CA PHE A 65 7.25 12.73 -3.47
C PHE A 65 8.34 12.60 -4.55
N GLN A 66 8.00 12.15 -5.77
CA GLN A 66 8.95 12.08 -6.86
C GLN A 66 9.46 13.46 -7.30
N GLU A 67 8.63 14.49 -7.27
CA GLU A 67 8.99 15.87 -7.56
C GLU A 67 9.98 16.44 -6.54
N LEU A 68 9.92 15.94 -5.32
CA LEU A 68 10.90 16.22 -4.25
C LEU A 68 12.14 15.29 -4.29
N GLY A 69 12.30 14.47 -5.33
CA GLY A 69 13.46 13.59 -5.51
C GLY A 69 13.42 12.29 -4.70
N HIS A 70 12.26 11.92 -4.16
CA HIS A 70 12.07 10.66 -3.45
C HIS A 70 11.70 9.53 -4.41
N LYS A 71 12.04 8.29 -4.04
CA LYS A 71 11.71 7.10 -4.80
C LYS A 71 10.32 6.57 -4.42
N VAL A 72 9.50 6.28 -5.42
CA VAL A 72 8.20 5.63 -5.26
C VAL A 72 8.32 4.16 -5.62
N VAL A 73 7.81 3.30 -4.75
CA VAL A 73 7.62 1.87 -5.00
C VAL A 73 6.12 1.60 -5.11
N LEU A 74 5.68 1.21 -6.30
CA LEU A 74 4.32 0.72 -6.51
C LEU A 74 4.35 -0.81 -6.33
N ILE A 75 3.64 -1.30 -5.32
CA ILE A 75 3.50 -2.72 -5.04
C ILE A 75 2.17 -3.20 -5.59
N ILE A 76 2.22 -4.11 -6.52
CA ILE A 76 1.03 -4.81 -7.00
C ILE A 76 0.75 -5.98 -6.06
N GLY A 77 -0.44 -5.95 -5.46
CA GLY A 77 -0.93 -6.99 -4.57
C GLY A 77 -1.47 -8.20 -5.34
N ASP A 78 -0.61 -8.88 -6.10
CA ASP A 78 -1.02 -10.08 -6.83
C ASP A 78 -1.26 -11.27 -5.88
N PHE A 79 -0.52 -11.36 -4.79
CA PHE A 79 -0.76 -12.34 -3.72
C PHE A 79 -1.93 -11.91 -2.80
N THR A 80 -1.93 -10.67 -2.34
CA THR A 80 -2.99 -10.16 -1.45
C THR A 80 -4.35 -10.10 -2.15
N GLY A 81 -4.39 -9.92 -3.46
CA GLY A 81 -5.60 -10.01 -4.27
C GLY A 81 -6.29 -11.38 -4.22
N MET A 82 -5.52 -12.47 -3.97
CA MET A 82 -6.08 -13.81 -3.75
C MET A 82 -6.72 -13.95 -2.36
N ILE A 83 -6.22 -13.22 -1.35
CA ILE A 83 -6.84 -13.19 -0.01
C ILE A 83 -8.15 -12.40 -0.08
N GLY A 84 -8.14 -11.28 -0.78
CA GLY A 84 -9.24 -10.31 -0.85
C GLY A 84 -9.21 -9.31 0.30
N ASP A 85 -9.13 -8.03 -0.06
CA ASP A 85 -9.11 -6.92 0.89
C ASP A 85 -10.43 -6.84 1.69
N PRO A 86 -10.40 -7.00 3.03
CA PRO A 86 -11.60 -6.92 3.86
C PRO A 86 -12.11 -5.49 4.06
N SER A 87 -11.32 -4.47 3.72
CA SER A 87 -11.63 -3.08 4.02
C SER A 87 -12.78 -2.52 3.17
N GLY A 88 -13.60 -1.66 3.80
CA GLY A 88 -14.62 -0.85 3.12
C GLY A 88 -15.83 -1.60 2.59
N ARG A 89 -16.07 -2.88 2.93
CA ARG A 89 -17.20 -3.68 2.43
C ARG A 89 -17.79 -4.60 3.49
N SER A 90 -19.10 -4.90 3.34
CA SER A 90 -19.80 -5.88 4.16
C SER A 90 -19.49 -7.34 3.80
N LYS A 91 -18.77 -7.58 2.72
CA LYS A 91 -18.37 -8.93 2.25
C LYS A 91 -16.98 -8.87 1.65
N THR A 92 -16.20 -9.93 1.86
CA THR A 92 -14.91 -10.15 1.19
C THR A 92 -15.08 -10.14 -0.33
N ARG A 93 -14.14 -9.57 -1.04
CA ARG A 93 -14.10 -9.69 -2.51
C ARG A 93 -13.93 -11.15 -2.89
N PRO A 94 -14.54 -11.60 -4.00
CA PRO A 94 -14.22 -12.91 -4.53
C PRO A 94 -12.71 -13.03 -4.74
N PRO A 95 -12.08 -14.13 -4.30
CA PRO A 95 -10.68 -14.36 -4.55
C PRO A 95 -10.44 -14.42 -6.07
N LEU A 96 -9.42 -13.70 -6.53
CA LEU A 96 -8.95 -13.77 -7.91
C LEU A 96 -7.88 -14.86 -8.02
N THR A 97 -7.73 -15.44 -9.20
CA THR A 97 -6.55 -16.26 -9.49
C THR A 97 -5.32 -15.35 -9.67
N LEU A 98 -4.15 -15.92 -9.46
CA LEU A 98 -2.88 -15.22 -9.69
C LEU A 98 -2.77 -14.71 -11.13
N GLU A 99 -3.28 -15.47 -12.09
CA GLU A 99 -3.28 -15.11 -13.52
C GLU A 99 -4.17 -13.89 -13.79
N GLU A 100 -5.40 -13.88 -13.25
CA GLU A 100 -6.32 -12.75 -13.37
C GLU A 100 -5.72 -11.49 -12.71
N THR A 101 -5.08 -11.65 -11.56
CA THR A 101 -4.44 -10.55 -10.84
C THR A 101 -3.28 -9.96 -11.65
N ARG A 102 -2.44 -10.81 -12.26
CA ARG A 102 -1.32 -10.39 -13.11
C ARG A 102 -1.78 -9.73 -14.42
N GLU A 103 -2.86 -10.21 -15.03
CA GLU A 103 -3.42 -9.58 -16.23
C GLU A 103 -3.98 -8.17 -15.90
N ASN A 104 -4.75 -8.05 -14.82
CA ASN A 104 -5.24 -6.76 -14.35
C ASN A 104 -4.08 -5.80 -13.98
N ALA A 105 -2.99 -6.33 -13.41
CA ALA A 105 -1.83 -5.54 -13.03
C ALA A 105 -1.19 -4.79 -14.22
N LYS A 106 -1.17 -5.39 -15.42
CA LYS A 106 -0.62 -4.75 -16.61
C LYS A 106 -1.31 -3.42 -16.93
N THR A 107 -2.63 -3.39 -16.80
CA THR A 107 -3.40 -2.15 -17.04
C THR A 107 -3.17 -1.13 -15.94
N TYR A 108 -3.03 -1.54 -14.68
CA TYR A 108 -2.71 -0.67 -13.54
C TYR A 108 -1.38 0.04 -13.74
N VAL A 109 -0.34 -0.70 -14.12
CA VAL A 109 0.99 -0.15 -14.39
C VAL A 109 0.96 0.88 -15.52
N ALA A 110 0.30 0.55 -16.63
CA ALA A 110 0.16 1.46 -17.77
C ALA A 110 -0.60 2.74 -17.41
N GLN A 111 -1.66 2.63 -16.60
CA GLN A 111 -2.45 3.77 -16.16
C GLN A 111 -1.72 4.62 -15.11
N ALA A 112 -1.07 3.99 -14.13
CA ALA A 112 -0.24 4.67 -13.12
C ALA A 112 0.92 5.42 -13.77
N GLY A 113 1.51 4.86 -14.83
CA GLY A 113 2.58 5.48 -15.61
C GLY A 113 2.21 6.78 -16.31
N LYS A 114 0.91 7.10 -16.46
CA LYS A 114 0.46 8.41 -16.94
C LYS A 114 0.60 9.51 -15.89
N ILE A 115 0.70 9.14 -14.62
CA ILE A 115 0.80 10.08 -13.49
C ILE A 115 2.21 10.05 -12.89
N LEU A 116 2.75 8.85 -12.64
CA LEU A 116 4.05 8.66 -12.01
C LEU A 116 5.19 8.79 -13.02
N ARG A 117 6.30 9.34 -12.57
CA ARG A 117 7.58 9.32 -13.30
C ARG A 117 8.10 7.90 -13.30
N GLN A 118 8.66 7.48 -14.45
CA GLN A 118 9.09 6.10 -14.68
C GLN A 118 10.63 5.93 -14.65
N GLU A 119 11.36 7.00 -14.32
CA GLU A 119 12.81 6.93 -14.24
C GLU A 119 13.26 5.98 -13.12
N PRO A 120 14.23 5.08 -13.36
CA PRO A 120 14.60 4.02 -12.42
C PRO A 120 15.02 4.49 -11.02
N HIS A 121 15.55 5.71 -10.92
CA HIS A 121 15.93 6.30 -9.63
C HIS A 121 14.74 6.88 -8.84
N LEU A 122 13.59 7.11 -9.50
CA LEU A 122 12.36 7.66 -8.91
C LEU A 122 11.22 6.66 -8.81
N PHE A 123 11.29 5.54 -9.54
CA PHE A 123 10.19 4.58 -9.60
C PHE A 123 10.69 3.14 -9.58
N GLU A 124 9.98 2.31 -8.86
CA GLU A 124 10.13 0.87 -8.86
C GLU A 124 8.76 0.20 -8.81
N LEU A 125 8.58 -0.84 -9.62
CA LEU A 125 7.40 -1.71 -9.61
C LEU A 125 7.78 -3.03 -8.95
N ARG A 126 6.99 -3.48 -7.99
CA ARG A 126 7.18 -4.77 -7.32
C ARG A 126 5.85 -5.52 -7.25
N TYR A 127 5.93 -6.82 -7.12
CA TYR A 127 4.79 -7.70 -6.89
C TYR A 127 4.95 -8.36 -5.53
N ASN A 128 3.90 -8.34 -4.70
CA ASN A 128 4.05 -8.88 -3.35
C ASN A 128 4.13 -10.42 -3.30
N SER A 129 3.79 -11.11 -4.38
CA SER A 129 4.14 -12.53 -4.53
C SER A 129 5.63 -12.79 -4.45
N GLU A 130 6.50 -11.82 -4.81
CA GLU A 130 7.97 -11.97 -4.77
C GLU A 130 8.49 -12.36 -3.37
N TRP A 131 7.79 -11.99 -2.32
CA TRP A 131 8.15 -12.30 -0.92
C TRP A 131 7.10 -13.07 -0.15
N LEU A 132 5.81 -12.93 -0.48
CA LEU A 132 4.74 -13.62 0.25
C LEU A 132 4.59 -15.09 -0.18
N GLU A 133 4.78 -15.40 -1.45
CA GLU A 133 4.65 -16.78 -1.98
C GLU A 133 5.71 -17.73 -1.40
N GLY A 134 6.89 -17.20 -1.06
CA GLY A 134 7.98 -17.96 -0.47
C GLY A 134 7.85 -18.21 1.03
N LEU A 135 6.89 -17.60 1.73
CA LEU A 135 6.71 -17.75 3.17
C LEU A 135 6.32 -19.18 3.53
N THR A 136 7.10 -19.81 4.38
CA THR A 136 6.77 -21.11 4.94
C THR A 136 5.66 -20.99 5.99
N PHE A 137 4.93 -22.07 6.23
CA PHE A 137 3.91 -22.10 7.28
C PHE A 137 4.47 -21.70 8.66
N LYS A 138 5.73 -22.06 8.96
CA LYS A 138 6.42 -21.67 10.20
C LYS A 138 6.57 -20.14 10.30
N GLU A 139 6.91 -19.48 9.21
CA GLU A 139 7.04 -18.02 9.16
C GLU A 139 5.69 -17.34 9.31
N VAL A 140 4.64 -17.87 8.69
CA VAL A 140 3.27 -17.36 8.87
C VAL A 140 2.83 -17.49 10.33
N VAL A 141 3.08 -18.64 10.99
CA VAL A 141 2.81 -18.79 12.43
C VAL A 141 3.56 -17.76 13.26
N ARG A 142 4.83 -17.52 12.96
CA ARG A 142 5.63 -16.50 13.65
C ARG A 142 5.09 -15.09 13.41
N LEU A 143 4.71 -14.77 12.18
CA LEU A 143 4.15 -13.47 11.83
C LEU A 143 2.83 -13.23 12.56
N THR A 144 1.92 -14.20 12.55
CA THR A 144 0.61 -14.08 13.20
C THR A 144 0.69 -14.06 14.73
N SER A 145 1.77 -14.59 15.33
CA SER A 145 1.98 -14.50 16.79
C SER A 145 2.26 -13.08 17.31
N LEU A 146 2.52 -12.12 16.41
CA LEU A 146 2.80 -10.73 16.79
C LEU A 146 1.54 -9.94 17.14
N MET A 147 0.35 -10.49 16.89
CA MET A 147 -0.93 -9.81 17.14
C MET A 147 -1.96 -10.77 17.71
N THR A 148 -2.81 -10.29 18.61
CA THR A 148 -3.92 -11.06 19.16
C THR A 148 -5.17 -10.90 18.30
N VAL A 149 -6.11 -11.88 18.43
CA VAL A 149 -7.42 -11.78 17.79
C VAL A 149 -8.18 -10.52 18.25
N ALA A 150 -8.09 -10.18 19.55
CA ALA A 150 -8.73 -8.98 20.09
C ALA A 150 -8.23 -7.70 19.38
N GLN A 151 -6.90 -7.55 19.23
CA GLN A 151 -6.32 -6.42 18.50
C GLN A 151 -6.75 -6.39 17.03
N MET A 152 -6.83 -7.55 16.38
CA MET A 152 -7.28 -7.64 14.99
C MET A 152 -8.74 -7.18 14.85
N LEU A 153 -9.60 -7.51 15.83
CA LEU A 153 -11.02 -7.11 15.85
C LEU A 153 -11.23 -5.62 16.23
N GLU A 154 -10.20 -4.91 16.69
CA GLU A 154 -10.28 -3.45 16.87
C GLU A 154 -10.26 -2.69 15.53
N ARG A 155 -9.77 -3.31 14.47
CA ARG A 155 -9.81 -2.70 13.13
C ARG A 155 -11.28 -2.48 12.72
N GLU A 156 -11.58 -1.28 12.23
CA GLU A 156 -12.94 -0.82 11.94
C GLU A 156 -13.70 -1.75 10.97
N ASP A 157 -13.00 -2.30 9.99
CA ASP A 157 -13.53 -3.24 8.99
C ASP A 157 -13.98 -4.56 9.63
N PHE A 158 -13.16 -5.16 10.49
CA PHE A 158 -13.53 -6.38 11.21
C PHE A 158 -14.50 -6.12 12.37
N LYS A 159 -14.29 -5.03 13.11
CA LYS A 159 -15.15 -4.66 14.24
C LYS A 159 -16.61 -4.56 13.84
N LYS A 160 -16.91 -3.77 12.79
CA LYS A 160 -18.28 -3.58 12.28
C LYS A 160 -18.94 -4.90 11.87
N ARG A 161 -18.20 -5.78 11.21
CA ARG A 161 -18.71 -7.09 10.78
C ARG A 161 -18.95 -8.01 11.95
N TYR A 162 -18.01 -8.06 12.90
CA TYR A 162 -18.12 -8.88 14.10
C TYR A 162 -19.31 -8.47 14.96
N GLU A 163 -19.48 -7.17 15.22
CA GLU A 163 -20.63 -6.63 15.99
C GLU A 163 -21.97 -6.86 15.28
N ALA A 164 -21.99 -6.86 13.96
CA ALA A 164 -23.18 -7.14 13.15
C ALA A 164 -23.45 -8.65 12.95
N GLY A 165 -22.63 -9.55 13.52
CA GLY A 165 -22.76 -11.00 13.32
C GLY A 165 -22.48 -11.46 11.89
N ILE A 166 -21.80 -10.64 11.07
CA ILE A 166 -21.43 -10.99 9.70
C ILE A 166 -20.19 -11.90 9.75
N PRO A 167 -20.21 -13.07 9.09
CA PRO A 167 -19.09 -14.00 9.11
C PRO A 167 -17.77 -13.36 8.64
N ILE A 168 -16.68 -13.67 9.34
CA ILE A 168 -15.31 -13.32 8.99
C ILE A 168 -14.54 -14.62 8.81
N SER A 169 -14.02 -14.87 7.63
CA SER A 169 -13.23 -16.06 7.36
C SER A 169 -11.79 -15.88 7.87
N LEU A 170 -11.17 -16.97 8.35
CA LEU A 170 -9.84 -16.92 8.94
C LEU A 170 -8.77 -16.36 7.99
N HIS A 171 -8.86 -16.64 6.67
CA HIS A 171 -7.91 -16.09 5.70
C HIS A 171 -7.96 -14.57 5.59
N GLU A 172 -9.14 -13.95 5.82
CA GLU A 172 -9.28 -12.49 5.80
C GLU A 172 -8.43 -11.83 6.90
N LEU A 173 -8.27 -12.50 8.06
CA LEU A 173 -7.43 -12.01 9.15
C LEU A 173 -5.92 -12.03 8.79
N LEU A 174 -5.52 -12.74 7.73
CA LEU A 174 -4.14 -12.74 7.23
C LEU A 174 -3.82 -11.53 6.33
N TYR A 175 -4.84 -10.89 5.77
CA TYR A 175 -4.63 -9.74 4.87
C TYR A 175 -3.83 -8.60 5.54
N PRO A 176 -4.17 -8.12 6.75
CA PRO A 176 -3.39 -7.09 7.43
C PRO A 176 -1.93 -7.47 7.69
N PHE A 177 -1.64 -8.75 7.95
CA PHE A 177 -0.28 -9.24 8.12
C PHE A 177 0.49 -9.21 6.80
N ALA A 178 -0.12 -9.65 5.69
CA ALA A 178 0.49 -9.57 4.37
C ALA A 178 0.78 -8.11 3.98
N GLN A 179 -0.19 -7.20 4.21
CA GLN A 179 -0.02 -5.76 3.96
C GLN A 179 1.10 -5.14 4.82
N ALA A 180 1.23 -5.55 6.09
CA ALA A 180 2.31 -5.10 6.95
C ALA A 180 3.67 -5.63 6.48
N TYR A 181 3.71 -6.85 5.97
CA TYR A 181 4.92 -7.48 5.45
C TYR A 181 5.43 -6.82 4.15
N ASP A 182 4.55 -6.14 3.40
CA ASP A 182 4.90 -5.30 2.23
C ASP A 182 5.75 -4.07 2.61
N SER A 183 5.97 -3.79 3.90
CA SER A 183 6.70 -2.62 4.37
C SER A 183 8.09 -2.97 4.83
#